data_3d201654ed85da69da98ce2b90d70942
#
_entry.id   3d201654ed85da69da98ce2b90d70942
#
_cell.length_a   1.000
_cell.length_b   1.000
_cell.length_c   1.000
_cell.angle_alpha   90.00
_cell.angle_beta   90.00
_cell.angle_gamma   90.00
#
_symmetry.space_group_name_H-M   'P 1'
#
loop_
_entity.id
_entity.type
_entity.pdbx_description
1 polymer ?
#
loop_
_entity_poly.entity_id
_entity_poly.type
_entity_poly.pdbx_seq_one_letter_code
_entity_poly.pdbx_strand_id
1 'polypeptide(L)'
;MTRTLHAFAAFALALLLGAAAPARADFWKSKGMPATPVDVTPVVLEEVRVDEQLGAQLPLDATFTDAAGRPVQLGAVFGQGKPVVLALVYYECPMLCGLIMSGMARAIRESGLEAGRDFTALTISFDPEEQPPLARERQRGYLQSIGLDEQSGAWRFWVDRAGAARRVSDTVGFHYARDGATGEWAHMASIFVLTPDGKVSRYLYGIEFPPKDFRLSLVEAAGGRVGTSFDKLILTCFRYDPASRKYQPFAFGFLRLGGLLAMVGLGGLIAGLVWHERRKPRPTA
;
A
#
# COMPACT_ATOMS: atom_id res chain seq x y z
N MET A 1 6.52 -30.19 -56.56
CA MET A 1 5.99 -29.27 -55.54
C MET A 1 6.75 -29.31 -54.18
N THR A 2 7.59 -30.31 -53.88
CA THR A 2 8.33 -30.44 -52.61
C THR A 2 9.62 -29.60 -52.53
N ARG A 3 10.30 -29.28 -53.64
CA ARG A 3 11.54 -28.51 -53.65
C ARG A 3 11.39 -27.02 -53.38
N THR A 4 10.25 -26.42 -53.70
CA THR A 4 9.96 -25.01 -53.46
C THR A 4 9.59 -24.73 -51.97
N LEU A 5 9.00 -25.68 -51.27
CA LEU A 5 8.68 -25.53 -49.87
C LEU A 5 9.93 -25.50 -48.95
N HIS A 6 10.93 -26.28 -49.28
CA HIS A 6 12.21 -26.32 -48.51
C HIS A 6 13.04 -25.06 -48.73
N ALA A 7 12.96 -24.44 -49.90
CA ALA A 7 13.66 -23.19 -50.19
C ALA A 7 13.06 -22.00 -49.41
N PHE A 8 11.73 -21.97 -49.26
CA PHE A 8 11.04 -20.94 -48.44
C PHE A 8 11.30 -21.08 -46.94
N ALA A 9 11.34 -22.33 -46.43
CA ALA A 9 11.65 -22.59 -45.03
C ALA A 9 13.12 -22.23 -44.68
N ALA A 10 14.06 -22.49 -45.55
CA ALA A 10 15.46 -22.11 -45.36
C ALA A 10 15.68 -20.59 -45.40
N PHE A 11 14.94 -19.88 -46.26
CA PHE A 11 15.04 -18.42 -46.38
C PHE A 11 14.40 -17.71 -45.16
N ALA A 12 13.28 -18.22 -44.63
CA ALA A 12 12.67 -17.72 -43.41
C ALA A 12 13.54 -17.93 -42.17
N LEU A 13 14.25 -19.07 -42.08
CA LEU A 13 15.16 -19.35 -40.98
C LEU A 13 16.42 -18.48 -41.01
N ALA A 14 16.95 -18.16 -42.23
CA ALA A 14 18.09 -17.26 -42.42
C ALA A 14 17.75 -15.81 -42.03
N LEU A 15 16.52 -15.35 -42.27
CA LEU A 15 16.03 -14.02 -41.88
C LEU A 15 15.86 -13.89 -40.36
N LEU A 16 15.51 -14.97 -39.67
CA LEU A 16 15.40 -14.98 -38.20
C LEU A 16 16.73 -15.00 -37.47
N LEU A 17 17.78 -15.58 -38.11
CA LEU A 17 19.14 -15.64 -37.56
C LEU A 17 19.98 -14.40 -37.87
N GLY A 18 19.63 -13.61 -38.89
CA GLY A 18 20.36 -12.40 -39.29
C GLY A 18 20.01 -11.14 -38.49
N ALA A 19 18.97 -11.16 -37.62
CA ALA A 19 18.52 -9.98 -36.85
C ALA A 19 19.15 -9.85 -35.45
N ALA A 20 20.09 -10.75 -35.08
CA ALA A 20 20.80 -10.63 -33.82
C ALA A 20 22.12 -9.84 -34.03
N ALA A 21 22.01 -8.59 -34.45
CA ALA A 21 23.12 -7.65 -34.30
C ALA A 21 23.27 -7.34 -32.81
N PRO A 22 24.45 -7.47 -32.21
CA PRO A 22 24.66 -7.06 -30.83
C PRO A 22 24.42 -5.55 -30.75
N ALA A 23 23.36 -5.15 -30.08
CA ALA A 23 23.15 -3.74 -29.70
C ALA A 23 24.38 -3.34 -28.87
N ARG A 24 25.26 -2.54 -29.44
CA ARG A 24 26.37 -1.94 -28.71
C ARG A 24 25.79 -1.00 -27.68
N ALA A 25 25.84 -1.40 -26.42
CA ALA A 25 25.49 -0.60 -25.25
C ALA A 25 26.56 0.46 -24.95
N ASP A 26 27.03 1.20 -25.97
CA ASP A 26 28.02 2.28 -25.78
C ASP A 26 27.38 3.66 -25.58
N PHE A 27 26.05 3.73 -25.44
CA PHE A 27 25.36 5.01 -25.28
C PHE A 27 25.60 5.67 -23.90
N TRP A 28 26.11 4.92 -22.92
CA TRP A 28 26.33 5.43 -21.54
C TRP A 28 27.78 5.79 -21.20
N LYS A 29 28.70 5.81 -22.19
CA LYS A 29 30.00 6.48 -22.02
C LYS A 29 29.90 7.95 -22.36
N SER A 30 28.98 8.68 -21.71
CA SER A 30 29.04 10.12 -21.66
C SER A 30 30.20 10.56 -20.77
N LYS A 31 31.06 11.37 -21.36
CA LYS A 31 32.24 12.01 -20.80
C LYS A 31 32.12 12.37 -19.32
N GLY A 32 32.94 11.76 -18.48
CA GLY A 32 33.67 12.43 -17.42
C GLY A 32 32.90 13.29 -16.43
N MET A 33 31.90 12.75 -15.75
CA MET A 33 31.74 13.09 -14.35
C MET A 33 32.65 12.16 -13.56
N PRO A 34 33.61 12.68 -12.75
CA PRO A 34 34.34 11.83 -11.84
C PRO A 34 33.30 11.18 -10.95
N ALA A 35 33.12 9.86 -11.06
CA ALA A 35 32.47 9.07 -10.05
C ALA A 35 33.38 9.21 -8.81
N THR A 36 33.17 10.21 -8.01
CA THR A 36 33.58 10.12 -6.62
C THR A 36 32.84 8.90 -6.09
N PRO A 37 33.55 7.88 -5.60
CA PRO A 37 32.89 6.82 -4.87
C PRO A 37 32.25 7.50 -3.66
N VAL A 38 30.94 7.73 -3.70
CA VAL A 38 30.16 8.05 -2.51
C VAL A 38 29.97 6.72 -1.80
N ASP A 39 31.08 6.17 -1.31
CA ASP A 39 31.10 4.96 -0.49
C ASP A 39 30.99 5.29 1.01
N VAL A 40 30.43 6.48 1.30
CA VAL A 40 30.08 6.85 2.66
C VAL A 40 28.58 7.12 2.65
N THR A 41 27.81 6.10 3.01
CA THR A 41 26.43 6.32 3.43
C THR A 41 26.50 7.35 4.56
N PRO A 42 25.84 8.53 4.46
CA PRO A 42 25.83 9.47 5.56
C PRO A 42 25.38 8.73 6.83
N VAL A 43 26.10 8.91 7.94
CA VAL A 43 25.82 8.22 9.22
C VAL A 43 24.34 8.30 9.62
N VAL A 44 23.69 9.42 9.28
CA VAL A 44 22.25 9.64 9.45
C VAL A 44 21.40 8.58 8.71
N LEU A 45 21.83 8.14 7.53
CA LEU A 45 21.05 7.15 6.76
C LEU A 45 21.20 5.71 7.28
N GLU A 46 22.19 5.41 8.10
CA GLU A 46 22.32 4.11 8.78
C GLU A 46 21.27 3.95 9.87
N GLU A 47 20.83 5.05 10.49
CA GLU A 47 19.79 5.05 11.50
C GLU A 47 18.37 5.11 10.94
N VAL A 48 18.22 5.48 9.66
CA VAL A 48 16.93 5.69 8.99
C VAL A 48 16.47 4.40 8.31
N ARG A 49 15.51 3.72 8.93
CA ARG A 49 14.95 2.46 8.43
C ARG A 49 13.53 2.23 8.92
N VAL A 50 12.89 1.23 8.37
CA VAL A 50 11.63 0.69 8.88
C VAL A 50 11.83 -0.79 9.15
N ASP A 51 11.72 -1.17 10.42
CA ASP A 51 11.74 -2.55 10.89
C ASP A 51 10.30 -3.01 11.10
N GLU A 52 9.72 -3.76 10.15
CA GLU A 52 8.29 -4.10 10.17
C GLU A 52 7.89 -4.87 11.44
N GLN A 53 6.93 -4.32 12.19
CA GLN A 53 6.39 -4.85 13.45
C GLN A 53 4.91 -5.24 13.26
N LEU A 54 4.64 -6.17 12.34
CA LEU A 54 3.28 -6.62 12.08
C LEU A 54 2.63 -7.20 13.34
N GLY A 55 1.40 -6.78 13.64
CA GLY A 55 0.65 -7.18 14.83
C GLY A 55 1.03 -6.42 16.10
N ALA A 56 2.05 -5.54 16.09
CA ALA A 56 2.40 -4.73 17.24
C ALA A 56 1.24 -3.79 17.63
N GLN A 57 0.97 -3.72 18.93
CA GLN A 57 -0.10 -2.89 19.50
C GLN A 57 0.42 -1.48 19.76
N LEU A 58 -0.20 -0.47 19.13
CA LEU A 58 0.14 0.92 19.38
C LEU A 58 -0.18 1.35 20.82
N PRO A 59 0.60 2.30 21.38
CA PRO A 59 0.36 2.86 22.70
C PRO A 59 -0.85 3.81 22.67
N LEU A 60 -2.06 3.28 22.85
CA LEU A 60 -3.31 4.01 22.72
C LEU A 60 -3.49 5.13 23.77
N ASP A 61 -2.71 5.06 24.85
CA ASP A 61 -2.59 6.07 25.92
C ASP A 61 -1.70 7.26 25.53
N ALA A 62 -0.94 7.14 24.43
CA ALA A 62 -0.07 8.22 23.96
C ALA A 62 -0.87 9.49 23.68
N THR A 63 -0.43 10.61 24.24
CA THR A 63 -1.15 11.90 24.19
C THR A 63 -0.46 12.84 23.20
N PHE A 64 -1.26 13.42 22.31
CA PHE A 64 -0.88 14.39 21.29
C PHE A 64 -1.68 15.67 21.46
N THR A 65 -1.43 16.67 20.62
CA THR A 65 -2.24 17.86 20.52
C THR A 65 -2.89 17.92 19.13
N ASP A 66 -4.21 18.08 19.09
CA ASP A 66 -4.95 18.18 17.83
C ASP A 66 -4.78 19.56 17.16
N ALA A 67 -5.28 19.69 15.93
CA ALA A 67 -5.22 20.92 15.16
C ALA A 67 -5.96 22.11 15.81
N ALA A 68 -6.82 21.84 16.79
CA ALA A 68 -7.50 22.88 17.57
C ALA A 68 -6.73 23.25 18.87
N GLY A 69 -5.58 22.64 19.13
CA GLY A 69 -4.76 22.86 20.32
C GLY A 69 -5.22 22.09 21.55
N ARG A 70 -6.10 21.10 21.42
CA ARG A 70 -6.61 20.29 22.52
C ARG A 70 -5.80 19.02 22.70
N PRO A 71 -5.52 18.58 23.93
CA PRO A 71 -4.89 17.28 24.17
C PRO A 71 -5.84 16.15 23.72
N VAL A 72 -5.27 15.14 23.05
CA VAL A 72 -6.01 13.99 22.54
C VAL A 72 -5.17 12.72 22.70
N GLN A 73 -5.78 11.65 23.18
CA GLN A 73 -5.13 10.33 23.23
C GLN A 73 -5.20 9.64 21.86
N LEU A 74 -4.17 8.89 21.54
CA LEU A 74 -4.12 8.11 20.30
C LEU A 74 -5.32 7.16 20.17
N GLY A 75 -5.79 6.61 21.27
CA GLY A 75 -6.96 5.75 21.34
C GLY A 75 -8.24 6.36 20.79
N ALA A 76 -8.37 7.70 20.76
CA ALA A 76 -9.58 8.39 20.30
C ALA A 76 -9.91 8.19 18.80
N VAL A 77 -8.97 7.69 18.00
CA VAL A 77 -9.21 7.35 16.57
C VAL A 77 -9.58 5.89 16.36
N PHE A 78 -9.49 5.07 17.38
CA PHE A 78 -9.76 3.64 17.35
C PHE A 78 -11.10 3.27 18.01
N GLY A 79 -11.45 2.00 17.99
CA GLY A 79 -12.66 1.49 18.67
C GLY A 79 -13.98 1.68 17.92
N GLN A 80 -13.96 2.36 16.76
CA GLN A 80 -15.16 2.58 15.93
C GLN A 80 -15.39 1.49 14.87
N GLY A 81 -14.66 0.37 14.95
CA GLY A 81 -14.73 -0.71 13.96
C GLY A 81 -14.09 -0.42 12.62
N LYS A 82 -13.41 0.73 12.47
CA LYS A 82 -12.76 1.19 11.25
C LYS A 82 -11.24 1.07 11.36
N PRO A 83 -10.53 0.67 10.29
CA PRO A 83 -9.07 0.75 10.24
C PRO A 83 -8.61 2.21 10.21
N VAL A 84 -7.34 2.41 10.57
CA VAL A 84 -6.71 3.73 10.55
C VAL A 84 -5.51 3.70 9.60
N VAL A 85 -5.36 4.72 8.76
CA VAL A 85 -4.13 4.97 7.99
C VAL A 85 -3.33 6.04 8.72
N LEU A 86 -2.15 5.68 9.19
CA LEU A 86 -1.25 6.56 9.92
C LEU A 86 -0.10 7.01 9.03
N ALA A 87 0.18 8.30 8.99
CA ALA A 87 1.40 8.89 8.45
C ALA A 87 2.18 9.57 9.59
N LEU A 88 3.46 9.22 9.73
CA LEU A 88 4.41 9.92 10.61
C LEU A 88 5.29 10.82 9.74
N VAL A 89 5.21 12.12 9.94
CA VAL A 89 5.84 13.15 9.11
C VAL A 89 6.29 14.33 9.98
N TYR A 90 6.88 15.36 9.38
CA TYR A 90 6.90 16.71 9.93
C TYR A 90 6.38 17.68 8.88
N TYR A 91 5.61 18.69 9.29
CA TYR A 91 4.80 19.51 8.40
C TYR A 91 5.61 20.59 7.66
N GLU A 92 6.75 21.02 8.22
CA GLU A 92 7.65 21.99 7.60
C GLU A 92 8.63 21.36 6.62
N CYS A 93 8.57 20.03 6.42
CA CYS A 93 9.43 19.33 5.47
C CYS A 93 9.38 19.95 4.08
N PRO A 94 10.55 20.34 3.52
CA PRO A 94 10.57 21.05 2.24
C PRO A 94 10.20 20.17 1.04
N MET A 95 10.22 18.82 1.16
CA MET A 95 10.04 17.96 0.00
C MET A 95 9.29 16.66 0.30
N LEU A 96 9.88 15.69 1.02
CA LEU A 96 9.45 14.30 1.09
C LEU A 96 8.06 14.13 1.73
N CYS A 97 7.80 14.79 2.85
CA CYS A 97 6.53 14.66 3.56
C CYS A 97 5.36 15.19 2.74
N GLY A 98 5.56 16.28 1.98
CA GLY A 98 4.56 16.79 1.04
C GLY A 98 4.21 15.78 -0.07
N LEU A 99 5.20 15.03 -0.56
CA LEU A 99 4.99 13.97 -1.56
C LEU A 99 4.23 12.78 -0.97
N ILE A 100 4.60 12.32 0.22
CA ILE A 100 3.88 11.23 0.95
C ILE A 100 2.41 11.61 1.15
N MET A 101 2.16 12.82 1.66
CA MET A 101 0.81 13.30 1.94
C MET A 101 -0.02 13.47 0.66
N SER A 102 0.59 13.95 -0.42
CA SER A 102 -0.07 14.09 -1.72
C SER A 102 -0.39 12.72 -2.34
N GLY A 103 0.53 11.75 -2.21
CA GLY A 103 0.29 10.38 -2.62
C GLY A 103 -0.84 9.72 -1.82
N MET A 104 -0.87 9.94 -0.50
CA MET A 104 -1.96 9.47 0.37
C MET A 104 -3.30 10.12 -0.02
N ALA A 105 -3.34 11.43 -0.28
CA ALA A 105 -4.55 12.12 -0.74
C ALA A 105 -5.07 11.54 -2.07
N ARG A 106 -4.16 11.23 -3.01
CA ARG A 106 -4.51 10.57 -4.27
C ARG A 106 -5.10 9.19 -4.03
N ALA A 107 -4.42 8.36 -3.21
CA ALA A 107 -4.90 7.02 -2.89
C ALA A 107 -6.28 7.04 -2.23
N ILE A 108 -6.54 7.98 -1.31
CA ILE A 108 -7.85 8.19 -0.70
C ILE A 108 -8.92 8.44 -1.77
N ARG A 109 -8.69 9.40 -2.69
CA ARG A 109 -9.67 9.73 -3.75
C ARG A 109 -9.94 8.56 -4.70
N GLU A 110 -8.91 7.80 -5.03
CA GLU A 110 -8.97 6.78 -6.09
C GLU A 110 -9.26 5.37 -5.56
N SER A 111 -9.24 5.15 -4.24
CA SER A 111 -9.48 3.84 -3.63
C SER A 111 -10.92 3.35 -3.75
N GLY A 112 -11.89 4.26 -3.96
CA GLY A 112 -13.31 3.96 -3.91
C GLY A 112 -13.83 3.63 -2.49
N LEU A 113 -13.04 3.95 -1.44
CA LEU A 113 -13.45 3.93 -0.04
C LEU A 113 -13.63 5.37 0.45
N GLU A 114 -14.56 5.58 1.37
CA GLU A 114 -14.86 6.90 1.92
C GLU A 114 -14.14 7.11 3.25
N ALA A 115 -13.20 8.07 3.26
CA ALA A 115 -12.55 8.50 4.48
C ALA A 115 -13.58 9.07 5.48
N GLY A 116 -13.47 8.70 6.74
CA GLY A 116 -14.44 9.02 7.79
C GLY A 116 -15.55 7.98 7.96
N ARG A 117 -15.99 7.33 6.88
CA ARG A 117 -16.96 6.23 6.92
C ARG A 117 -16.29 4.85 6.98
N ASP A 118 -15.45 4.53 6.04
CA ASP A 118 -14.84 3.21 5.87
C ASP A 118 -13.51 3.08 6.62
N PHE A 119 -12.78 4.17 6.78
CA PHE A 119 -11.52 4.26 7.53
C PHE A 119 -11.31 5.68 8.05
N THR A 120 -10.35 5.86 8.97
CA THR A 120 -9.88 7.17 9.42
C THR A 120 -8.45 7.37 8.96
N ALA A 121 -8.13 8.57 8.45
CA ALA A 121 -6.76 8.98 8.18
C ALA A 121 -6.22 9.80 9.38
N LEU A 122 -4.98 9.53 9.79
CA LEU A 122 -4.30 10.24 10.86
C LEU A 122 -2.89 10.60 10.41
N THR A 123 -2.54 11.86 10.55
CA THR A 123 -1.17 12.33 10.37
C THR A 123 -0.67 12.91 11.67
N ILE A 124 0.50 12.45 12.09
CA ILE A 124 1.16 12.95 13.32
C ILE A 124 2.51 13.53 12.91
N SER A 125 2.73 14.79 13.29
CA SER A 125 4.08 15.33 13.27
C SER A 125 4.88 14.77 14.43
N PHE A 126 6.08 14.27 14.11
CA PHE A 126 7.04 13.85 15.12
C PHE A 126 8.05 14.94 15.49
N ASP A 127 7.99 16.13 14.85
CA ASP A 127 8.80 17.25 15.24
C ASP A 127 8.22 17.95 16.47
N PRO A 128 8.96 18.02 17.60
CA PRO A 128 8.46 18.61 18.84
C PRO A 128 8.33 20.14 18.77
N GLU A 129 8.92 20.78 17.76
CA GLU A 129 8.88 22.23 17.59
C GLU A 129 7.61 22.70 16.87
N GLU A 130 6.94 21.81 16.13
CA GLU A 130 5.74 22.15 15.36
C GLU A 130 4.51 22.40 16.22
N GLN A 131 3.70 23.38 15.80
CA GLN A 131 2.58 23.90 16.58
C GLN A 131 1.22 23.56 15.94
N PRO A 132 0.11 23.50 16.73
CA PRO A 132 -1.22 23.18 16.23
C PRO A 132 -1.73 24.07 15.08
N PRO A 133 -1.42 25.37 14.99
CA PRO A 133 -1.84 26.18 13.84
C PRO A 133 -1.33 25.65 12.50
N LEU A 134 -0.08 25.14 12.45
CA LEU A 134 0.48 24.53 11.26
C LEU A 134 -0.24 23.22 10.92
N ALA A 135 -0.52 22.38 11.91
CA ALA A 135 -1.32 21.16 11.72
C ALA A 135 -2.70 21.48 11.13
N ARG A 136 -3.36 22.56 11.62
CA ARG A 136 -4.66 23.01 11.09
C ARG A 136 -4.57 23.46 9.64
N GLU A 137 -3.53 24.23 9.29
CA GLU A 137 -3.31 24.66 7.92
C GLU A 137 -3.14 23.48 6.97
N ARG A 138 -2.28 22.53 7.34
CA ARG A 138 -2.06 21.29 6.56
C ARG A 138 -3.32 20.46 6.47
N GLN A 139 -4.04 20.26 7.57
CA GLN A 139 -5.31 19.53 7.60
C GLN A 139 -6.31 20.12 6.61
N ARG A 140 -6.52 21.42 6.64
CA ARG A 140 -7.45 22.12 5.73
C ARG A 140 -7.08 21.89 4.27
N GLY A 141 -5.80 22.08 3.92
CA GLY A 141 -5.33 21.92 2.55
C GLY A 141 -5.54 20.50 2.03
N TYR A 142 -5.18 19.48 2.82
CA TYR A 142 -5.34 18.10 2.40
C TYR A 142 -6.79 17.63 2.37
N LEU A 143 -7.63 18.04 3.34
CA LEU A 143 -9.07 17.77 3.30
C LEU A 143 -9.73 18.38 2.06
N GLN A 144 -9.45 19.64 1.74
CA GLN A 144 -9.94 20.27 0.50
C GLN A 144 -9.49 19.52 -0.75
N SER A 145 -8.26 19.01 -0.77
CA SER A 145 -7.73 18.25 -1.92
C SER A 145 -8.47 16.92 -2.17
N ILE A 146 -9.15 16.40 -1.16
CA ILE A 146 -9.99 15.18 -1.26
C ILE A 146 -11.50 15.48 -1.23
N GLY A 147 -11.88 16.76 -1.34
CA GLY A 147 -13.28 17.17 -1.39
C GLY A 147 -14.01 17.15 -0.06
N LEU A 148 -13.30 17.21 1.06
CA LEU A 148 -13.85 17.19 2.41
C LEU A 148 -13.47 18.48 3.17
N ASP A 149 -14.13 18.70 4.31
CA ASP A 149 -13.90 19.80 5.24
C ASP A 149 -13.39 19.32 6.61
N GLU A 150 -13.03 20.28 7.48
CA GLU A 150 -12.54 20.00 8.84
C GLU A 150 -13.60 19.28 9.72
N GLN A 151 -14.88 19.45 9.44
CA GLN A 151 -15.98 18.87 10.22
C GLN A 151 -16.18 17.38 9.96
N SER A 152 -15.68 16.89 8.81
CA SER A 152 -15.78 15.48 8.45
C SER A 152 -15.07 14.54 9.42
N GLY A 153 -14.01 15.02 10.12
CA GLY A 153 -13.18 14.19 10.98
C GLY A 153 -12.47 13.03 10.25
N ALA A 154 -12.51 13.03 8.91
CA ALA A 154 -12.01 11.96 8.06
C ALA A 154 -10.49 11.84 8.04
N TRP A 155 -9.82 12.97 8.12
CA TRP A 155 -8.36 13.05 8.15
C TRP A 155 -7.92 14.02 9.25
N ARG A 156 -7.28 13.50 10.29
CA ARG A 156 -6.85 14.24 11.47
C ARG A 156 -5.37 14.54 11.42
N PHE A 157 -5.00 15.72 11.90
CA PHE A 157 -3.61 16.18 11.94
C PHE A 157 -3.26 16.58 13.38
N TRP A 158 -2.24 15.95 13.91
CA TRP A 158 -1.79 16.15 15.29
C TRP A 158 -0.31 16.52 15.34
N VAL A 159 0.08 17.18 16.41
CA VAL A 159 1.48 17.49 16.73
C VAL A 159 1.88 16.81 18.03
N ASP A 160 3.15 16.45 18.12
CA ASP A 160 3.75 15.87 19.33
C ASP A 160 4.42 16.95 20.16
N ARG A 161 3.84 17.25 21.30
CA ARG A 161 4.41 18.20 22.27
C ARG A 161 4.90 17.54 23.55
N ALA A 162 4.71 16.22 23.67
CA ALA A 162 5.00 15.45 24.87
C ALA A 162 6.03 14.34 24.65
N GLY A 163 6.61 14.23 23.44
CA GLY A 163 7.53 13.16 23.08
C GLY A 163 6.85 11.81 22.85
N ALA A 164 5.54 11.81 22.62
CA ALA A 164 4.74 10.61 22.42
C ALA A 164 4.95 9.97 21.05
N ALA A 165 5.32 10.77 20.03
CA ALA A 165 5.56 10.28 18.67
C ALA A 165 6.69 9.26 18.63
N ARG A 166 7.69 9.37 19.49
CA ARG A 166 8.77 8.39 19.59
C ARG A 166 8.26 7.01 19.98
N ARG A 167 7.36 6.92 20.99
CA ARG A 167 6.74 5.67 21.40
C ARG A 167 5.94 5.03 20.26
N VAL A 168 5.21 5.83 19.50
CA VAL A 168 4.45 5.35 18.33
C VAL A 168 5.40 4.88 17.24
N SER A 169 6.43 5.67 16.91
CA SER A 169 7.39 5.32 15.85
C SER A 169 8.16 4.05 16.18
N ASP A 170 8.63 3.90 17.42
CA ASP A 170 9.32 2.69 17.87
C ASP A 170 8.40 1.46 17.78
N THR A 171 7.11 1.62 18.12
CA THR A 171 6.12 0.52 18.02
C THR A 171 5.89 0.08 16.57
N VAL A 172 5.85 1.01 15.62
CA VAL A 172 5.73 0.67 14.20
C VAL A 172 7.08 0.40 13.54
N GLY A 173 8.17 0.43 14.30
CA GLY A 173 9.54 0.21 13.80
C GLY A 173 10.00 1.29 12.83
N PHE A 174 9.48 2.50 12.93
CA PHE A 174 9.83 3.64 12.07
C PHE A 174 10.93 4.47 12.73
N HIS A 175 12.15 4.36 12.19
CA HIS A 175 13.32 5.06 12.69
C HIS A 175 13.58 6.31 11.88
N TYR A 176 13.71 7.43 12.57
CA TYR A 176 14.06 8.73 12.01
C TYR A 176 15.15 9.39 12.82
N ALA A 177 15.97 10.20 12.18
CA ALA A 177 17.09 10.90 12.81
C ALA A 177 17.18 12.33 12.29
N ARG A 178 17.70 13.24 13.14
CA ARG A 178 17.97 14.63 12.72
C ARG A 178 19.35 14.71 12.08
N ASP A 179 19.42 15.26 10.87
CA ASP A 179 20.69 15.52 10.23
C ASP A 179 21.38 16.72 10.90
N GLY A 180 22.53 16.46 11.53
CA GLY A 180 23.28 17.50 12.23
C GLY A 180 23.85 18.58 11.31
N ALA A 181 23.98 18.34 10.01
CA ALA A 181 24.50 19.29 9.03
C ALA A 181 23.44 20.27 8.51
N THR A 182 22.23 19.74 8.22
CA THR A 182 21.12 20.52 7.66
C THR A 182 20.09 20.93 8.71
N GLY A 183 20.03 20.23 9.84
CA GLY A 183 18.98 20.37 10.86
C GLY A 183 17.65 19.71 10.49
N GLU A 184 17.56 19.12 9.31
CA GLU A 184 16.36 18.46 8.80
C GLU A 184 16.20 17.04 9.38
N TRP A 185 14.96 16.54 9.39
CA TRP A 185 14.70 15.17 9.78
C TRP A 185 14.80 14.22 8.58
N ALA A 186 15.65 13.21 8.70
CA ALA A 186 15.74 12.12 7.74
C ALA A 186 14.82 10.97 8.16
N HIS A 187 13.97 10.47 7.25
CA HIS A 187 13.08 9.34 7.49
C HIS A 187 12.73 8.61 6.19
N MET A 188 12.27 7.36 6.32
CA MET A 188 11.77 6.60 5.17
C MET A 188 10.39 7.09 4.72
N ALA A 189 10.11 7.02 3.42
CA ALA A 189 8.78 7.27 2.91
C ALA A 189 7.88 6.05 3.14
N SER A 190 6.92 6.16 4.05
CA SER A 190 5.96 5.09 4.36
C SER A 190 4.72 5.63 5.05
N ILE A 191 3.60 4.90 4.89
CA ILE A 191 2.40 5.02 5.70
C ILE A 191 2.03 3.66 6.29
N PHE A 192 1.30 3.67 7.39
CA PHE A 192 0.99 2.48 8.17
C PHE A 192 -0.52 2.26 8.17
N VAL A 193 -0.95 1.04 7.86
CA VAL A 193 -2.36 0.65 7.97
C VAL A 193 -2.54 -0.14 9.25
N LEU A 194 -3.44 0.34 10.09
CA LEU A 194 -3.69 -0.16 11.43
C LEU A 194 -5.09 -0.77 11.50
N THR A 195 -5.23 -1.83 12.28
CA THR A 195 -6.53 -2.45 12.56
C THR A 195 -7.40 -1.53 13.44
N PRO A 196 -8.73 -1.77 13.51
CA PRO A 196 -9.63 -0.99 14.36
C PRO A 196 -9.31 -1.02 15.85
N ASP A 197 -8.54 -2.00 16.31
CA ASP A 197 -8.05 -2.11 17.69
C ASP A 197 -6.63 -1.55 17.88
N GLY A 198 -6.04 -0.95 16.83
CA GLY A 198 -4.77 -0.23 16.90
C GLY A 198 -3.53 -1.11 16.74
N LYS A 199 -3.62 -2.26 16.05
CA LYS A 199 -2.47 -3.08 15.71
C LYS A 199 -1.96 -2.77 14.31
N VAL A 200 -0.66 -2.92 14.11
CA VAL A 200 -0.04 -2.75 12.80
C VAL A 200 -0.47 -3.89 11.88
N SER A 201 -1.14 -3.54 10.78
CA SER A 201 -1.62 -4.51 9.79
C SER A 201 -0.75 -4.56 8.54
N ARG A 202 -0.40 -3.39 7.97
CA ARG A 202 0.40 -3.30 6.74
C ARG A 202 1.25 -2.04 6.70
N TYR A 203 2.31 -2.13 5.93
CA TYR A 203 3.18 -1.01 5.55
C TYR A 203 2.99 -0.75 4.06
N LEU A 204 2.83 0.52 3.69
CA LEU A 204 2.84 0.97 2.30
C LEU A 204 4.01 1.95 2.13
N TYR A 205 4.93 1.62 1.23
CA TYR A 205 6.19 2.34 1.05
C TYR A 205 6.17 3.26 -0.16
N GLY A 206 6.99 4.30 -0.09
CA GLY A 206 7.19 5.25 -1.16
C GLY A 206 6.28 6.47 -1.04
N ILE A 207 6.20 7.21 -2.12
CA ILE A 207 5.43 8.46 -2.24
C ILE A 207 4.18 8.28 -3.12
N GLU A 208 4.03 7.12 -3.73
CA GLU A 208 2.88 6.73 -4.52
C GLU A 208 2.27 5.46 -3.94
N PHE A 209 0.99 5.50 -3.65
CA PHE A 209 0.26 4.38 -3.08
C PHE A 209 -0.79 3.92 -4.09
N PRO A 210 -0.54 2.82 -4.84
CA PRO A 210 -1.49 2.31 -5.82
C PRO A 210 -2.88 2.13 -5.19
N PRO A 211 -3.96 2.66 -5.79
CA PRO A 211 -5.30 2.64 -5.19
C PRO A 211 -5.78 1.24 -4.83
N LYS A 212 -5.41 0.24 -5.62
CA LYS A 212 -5.71 -1.18 -5.35
C LYS A 212 -5.03 -1.66 -4.06
N ASP A 213 -3.74 -1.39 -3.90
CA ASP A 213 -2.98 -1.86 -2.74
C ASP A 213 -3.43 -1.14 -1.47
N PHE A 214 -3.69 0.17 -1.57
CA PHE A 214 -4.26 0.97 -0.50
C PHE A 214 -5.64 0.44 -0.06
N ARG A 215 -6.54 0.17 -1.03
CA ARG A 215 -7.85 -0.40 -0.76
C ARG A 215 -7.76 -1.77 -0.10
N LEU A 216 -6.98 -2.70 -0.67
CA LEU A 216 -6.88 -4.07 -0.15
C LEU A 216 -6.27 -4.11 1.25
N SER A 217 -5.28 -3.25 1.55
CA SER A 217 -4.69 -3.16 2.89
C SER A 217 -5.72 -2.71 3.94
N LEU A 218 -6.61 -1.77 3.58
CA LEU A 218 -7.70 -1.32 4.46
C LEU A 218 -8.76 -2.41 4.67
N VAL A 219 -9.17 -3.11 3.59
CA VAL A 219 -10.13 -4.21 3.69
C VAL A 219 -9.59 -5.34 4.57
N GLU A 220 -8.31 -5.67 4.41
CA GLU A 220 -7.63 -6.67 5.23
C GLU A 220 -7.55 -6.23 6.68
N ALA A 221 -7.10 -5.01 6.97
CA ALA A 221 -7.00 -4.46 8.32
C ALA A 221 -8.35 -4.43 9.04
N ALA A 222 -9.44 -4.17 8.33
CA ALA A 222 -10.80 -4.21 8.85
C ALA A 222 -11.33 -5.64 9.11
N GLY A 223 -10.57 -6.69 8.80
CA GLY A 223 -11.05 -8.08 8.85
C GLY A 223 -12.24 -8.30 7.90
N GLY A 224 -12.25 -7.62 6.75
CA GLY A 224 -13.32 -7.68 5.76
C GLY A 224 -14.62 -6.96 6.15
N ARG A 225 -14.60 -6.09 7.17
CA ARG A 225 -15.79 -5.30 7.55
C ARG A 225 -16.08 -4.13 6.61
N VAL A 226 -15.05 -3.64 5.92
CA VAL A 226 -15.19 -2.62 4.86
C VAL A 226 -14.90 -3.24 3.49
N GLY A 227 -15.23 -2.53 2.42
CA GLY A 227 -15.09 -3.01 1.05
C GLY A 227 -16.26 -3.85 0.56
N THR A 228 -16.10 -4.43 -0.61
CA THR A 228 -17.12 -5.26 -1.28
C THR A 228 -16.84 -6.76 -1.12
N SER A 229 -17.83 -7.60 -1.42
CA SER A 229 -17.62 -9.05 -1.50
C SER A 229 -16.57 -9.45 -2.53
N PHE A 230 -16.41 -8.64 -3.59
CA PHE A 230 -15.37 -8.82 -4.60
C PHE A 230 -13.97 -8.56 -4.05
N ASP A 231 -13.78 -7.55 -3.18
CA ASP A 231 -12.49 -7.30 -2.50
C ASP A 231 -12.08 -8.48 -1.63
N LYS A 232 -13.04 -9.08 -0.92
CA LYS A 232 -12.80 -10.28 -0.10
C LYS A 232 -12.40 -11.48 -0.95
N LEU A 233 -13.01 -11.63 -2.14
CA LEU A 233 -12.65 -12.68 -3.10
C LEU A 233 -11.23 -12.44 -3.63
N ILE A 234 -10.88 -11.18 -3.97
CA ILE A 234 -9.53 -10.82 -4.43
C ILE A 234 -8.48 -11.18 -3.37
N LEU A 235 -8.71 -10.87 -2.10
CA LEU A 235 -7.78 -11.21 -1.00
C LEU A 235 -7.57 -12.72 -0.82
N THR A 236 -8.49 -13.55 -1.31
CA THR A 236 -8.29 -15.00 -1.36
C THR A 236 -7.25 -15.40 -2.41
N CYS A 237 -7.16 -14.65 -3.51
CA CYS A 237 -6.27 -14.92 -4.65
C CYS A 237 -4.97 -14.11 -4.61
N PHE A 238 -4.94 -12.99 -3.88
CA PHE A 238 -3.79 -12.09 -3.78
C PHE A 238 -3.35 -11.99 -2.33
N ARG A 239 -2.03 -12.08 -2.11
CA ARG A 239 -1.41 -11.82 -0.81
C ARG A 239 -0.41 -10.70 -0.91
N TYR A 240 -0.27 -9.95 0.17
CA TYR A 240 0.82 -9.02 0.31
C TYR A 240 2.15 -9.78 0.40
N ASP A 241 3.07 -9.44 -0.49
CA ASP A 241 4.43 -9.97 -0.51
C ASP A 241 5.38 -8.93 0.08
N PRO A 242 5.97 -9.19 1.26
CA PRO A 242 6.89 -8.26 1.91
C PRO A 242 8.15 -7.97 1.09
N ALA A 243 8.62 -8.93 0.28
CA ALA A 243 9.82 -8.77 -0.52
C ALA A 243 9.63 -7.79 -1.68
N SER A 244 8.51 -7.90 -2.39
CA SER A 244 8.13 -6.96 -3.47
C SER A 244 7.34 -5.75 -2.99
N ARG A 245 6.90 -5.75 -1.72
CA ARG A 245 6.07 -4.70 -1.08
C ARG A 245 4.76 -4.39 -1.82
N LYS A 246 4.15 -5.42 -2.44
CA LYS A 246 2.93 -5.32 -3.26
C LYS A 246 2.01 -6.52 -3.05
N TYR A 247 0.73 -6.37 -3.43
CA TYR A 247 -0.18 -7.51 -3.49
C TYR A 247 0.08 -8.32 -4.76
N GLN A 248 0.54 -9.58 -4.59
CA GLN A 248 0.84 -10.49 -5.68
C GLN A 248 -0.16 -11.64 -5.77
N PRO A 249 -0.33 -12.25 -6.98
CA PRO A 249 -1.15 -13.44 -7.14
C PRO A 249 -0.65 -14.59 -6.28
N PHE A 250 -1.54 -15.19 -5.50
CA PHE A 250 -1.24 -16.35 -4.67
C PHE A 250 -1.74 -17.63 -5.34
N ALA A 251 -0.82 -18.46 -5.83
CA ALA A 251 -1.13 -19.63 -6.64
C ALA A 251 -2.14 -20.58 -5.98
N PHE A 252 -2.04 -20.82 -4.67
CA PHE A 252 -3.01 -21.66 -3.95
C PHE A 252 -4.42 -21.06 -3.87
N GLY A 253 -4.56 -19.74 -3.89
CA GLY A 253 -5.87 -19.07 -3.97
C GLY A 253 -6.56 -19.37 -5.29
N PHE A 254 -5.83 -19.27 -6.40
CA PHE A 254 -6.34 -19.60 -7.73
C PHE A 254 -6.67 -21.09 -7.88
N LEU A 255 -5.84 -21.99 -7.34
CA LEU A 255 -6.10 -23.43 -7.33
C LEU A 255 -7.37 -23.78 -6.56
N ARG A 256 -7.60 -23.18 -5.39
CA ARG A 256 -8.83 -23.39 -4.61
C ARG A 256 -10.07 -22.90 -5.34
N LEU A 257 -10.02 -21.71 -5.92
CA LEU A 257 -11.15 -21.15 -6.67
C LEU A 257 -11.41 -21.97 -7.94
N GLY A 258 -10.38 -22.31 -8.70
CA GLY A 258 -10.46 -23.15 -9.88
C GLY A 258 -11.00 -24.57 -9.56
N GLY A 259 -10.54 -25.17 -8.47
CA GLY A 259 -11.03 -26.45 -7.99
C GLY A 259 -12.51 -26.43 -7.59
N LEU A 260 -12.96 -25.37 -6.91
CA LEU A 260 -14.36 -25.17 -6.56
C LEU A 260 -15.25 -25.04 -7.81
N LEU A 261 -14.83 -24.22 -8.77
CA LEU A 261 -15.54 -24.03 -10.03
C LEU A 261 -15.62 -25.31 -10.85
N ALA A 262 -14.52 -26.08 -10.90
CA ALA A 262 -14.49 -27.39 -11.56
C ALA A 262 -15.44 -28.39 -10.88
N MET A 263 -15.47 -28.39 -9.55
CA MET A 263 -16.35 -29.30 -8.77
C MET A 263 -17.83 -28.97 -8.99
N VAL A 264 -18.18 -27.67 -8.97
CA VAL A 264 -19.55 -27.19 -9.25
C VAL A 264 -19.95 -27.51 -10.70
N GLY A 265 -19.05 -27.25 -11.66
CA GLY A 265 -19.29 -27.53 -13.08
C GLY A 265 -19.50 -29.03 -13.35
N LEU A 266 -18.62 -29.86 -12.79
CA LEU A 266 -18.72 -31.34 -12.93
C LEU A 266 -19.98 -31.90 -12.23
N GLY A 267 -20.26 -31.41 -11.03
CA GLY A 267 -21.47 -31.79 -10.28
C GLY A 267 -22.75 -31.40 -11.03
N GLY A 268 -22.81 -30.19 -11.59
CA GLY A 268 -23.91 -29.72 -12.42
C GLY A 268 -24.09 -30.55 -13.71
N LEU A 269 -22.97 -30.91 -14.35
CA LEU A 269 -22.98 -31.75 -15.54
C LEU A 269 -23.54 -33.16 -15.21
N ILE A 270 -23.03 -33.78 -14.15
CA ILE A 270 -23.51 -35.12 -13.72
C ILE A 270 -25.01 -35.07 -13.36
N ALA A 271 -25.42 -34.05 -12.58
CA ALA A 271 -26.82 -33.88 -12.20
C ALA A 271 -27.72 -33.69 -13.44
N GLY A 272 -27.27 -32.90 -14.42
CA GLY A 272 -27.98 -32.69 -15.69
C GLY A 272 -28.12 -33.97 -16.52
N LEU A 273 -27.04 -34.75 -16.62
CA LEU A 273 -27.05 -36.01 -17.34
C LEU A 273 -28.00 -37.03 -16.68
N VAL A 274 -27.93 -37.17 -15.35
CA VAL A 274 -28.83 -38.07 -14.58
C VAL A 274 -30.29 -37.65 -14.73
N TRP A 275 -30.55 -36.33 -14.67
CA TRP A 275 -31.90 -35.81 -14.86
C TRP A 275 -32.42 -36.05 -16.27
N HIS A 276 -31.56 -35.85 -17.30
CA HIS A 276 -31.92 -36.13 -18.69
C HIS A 276 -32.22 -37.61 -18.91
N GLU A 277 -31.41 -38.51 -18.34
CA GLU A 277 -31.59 -39.95 -18.46
C GLU A 277 -32.87 -40.44 -17.76
N ARG A 278 -33.21 -39.89 -16.60
CA ARG A 278 -34.49 -40.20 -15.90
C ARG A 278 -35.73 -39.72 -16.63
N ARG A 279 -35.62 -38.79 -17.56
CA ARG A 279 -36.73 -38.26 -18.39
C ARG A 279 -36.95 -39.05 -19.67
N LYS A 280 -36.06 -39.95 -20.06
CA LYS A 280 -36.27 -40.79 -21.22
C LYS A 280 -37.40 -41.81 -20.91
N PRO A 281 -38.45 -41.88 -21.76
CA PRO A 281 -39.52 -42.90 -21.59
C PRO A 281 -38.89 -44.30 -21.68
N ARG A 282 -39.22 -45.16 -20.72
CA ARG A 282 -38.80 -46.57 -20.77
C ARG A 282 -39.41 -47.20 -22.02
N PRO A 283 -38.62 -47.91 -22.86
CA PRO A 283 -39.19 -48.66 -23.98
C PRO A 283 -40.17 -49.69 -23.42
N THR A 284 -41.42 -49.59 -23.86
CA THR A 284 -42.41 -50.63 -23.61
C THR A 284 -41.99 -51.86 -24.38
N ALA A 285 -41.75 -52.97 -23.66
CA ALA A 285 -41.49 -54.28 -24.23
C ALA A 285 -42.76 -54.89 -24.80
#